data_a9758df87cc5756c08695570dadb2c27
#
_entry.id   a9758df87cc5756c08695570dadb2c27
#
_cell.length_a   1.000
_cell.length_b   1.000
_cell.length_c   1.000
_cell.angle_alpha   90.00
_cell.angle_beta   90.00
_cell.angle_gamma   90.00
#
_symmetry.space_group_name_H-M   'P 1'
#
loop_
_entity.id
_entity.type
_entity.pdbx_description
1 polymer ?
#
loop_
_entity_poly.entity_id
_entity_poly.type
_entity_poly.pdbx_seq_one_letter_code
_entity_poly.pdbx_strand_id
1 'polypeptide(L)'
;TTRHRIRGIINEDDYQIVLSDTPGILDPSYKLQEAMMKFIKETLIDSDFLVIVEEVGNKESFDDSMIKKLNSFKIPIILLINKIDLSTQEDLEESIDHWKSIFPNINIYPVSAIKGFFVDELIEIFKEKLPLSPPFFPKDQFTDIPERFFVNESIREQILVHYDKEVPY
;
A
#
# COMPACT_ATOMS: atom_id res chain seq x y z
N THR A 1 5.41 4.66 -11.31
CA THR A 1 4.59 3.43 -11.22
C THR A 1 5.49 2.26 -10.90
N THR A 2 5.20 1.56 -9.79
CA THR A 2 5.97 0.39 -9.33
C THR A 2 5.82 -0.73 -10.36
N ARG A 3 6.93 -1.15 -10.95
CA ARG A 3 6.97 -2.21 -11.99
C ARG A 3 7.48 -3.54 -11.45
N HIS A 4 8.10 -3.53 -10.28
CA HIS A 4 8.68 -4.69 -9.62
C HIS A 4 8.20 -4.76 -8.18
N ARG A 5 8.12 -5.98 -7.62
CA ARG A 5 7.87 -6.14 -6.19
C ARG A 5 9.07 -5.57 -5.44
N ILE A 6 8.82 -4.59 -4.59
CA ILE A 6 9.82 -3.99 -3.70
C ILE A 6 9.44 -4.36 -2.29
N ARG A 7 10.37 -4.88 -1.51
CA ARG A 7 10.18 -5.11 -0.08
C ARG A 7 10.92 -4.04 0.71
N GLY A 8 10.17 -3.37 1.59
CA GLY A 8 10.73 -2.56 2.67
C GLY A 8 10.71 -3.37 3.95
N ILE A 9 11.82 -3.39 4.67
CA ILE A 9 11.96 -4.17 5.90
C ILE A 9 12.22 -3.20 7.05
N ILE A 10 11.32 -3.20 8.03
CA ILE A 10 11.47 -2.47 9.29
C ILE A 10 11.97 -3.47 10.32
N ASN A 11 13.16 -3.24 10.88
CA ASN A 11 13.79 -4.08 11.86
C ASN A 11 13.93 -3.34 13.19
N GLU A 12 13.38 -3.91 14.24
CA GLU A 12 13.58 -3.50 15.62
C GLU A 12 14.01 -4.69 16.49
N ASP A 13 14.24 -4.44 17.77
CA ASP A 13 14.76 -5.48 18.66
C ASP A 13 13.80 -6.67 18.83
N ASP A 14 12.50 -6.38 18.88
CA ASP A 14 11.42 -7.31 19.20
C ASP A 14 10.49 -7.62 18.03
N TYR A 15 10.59 -6.90 16.88
CA TYR A 15 9.75 -7.19 15.71
C TYR A 15 10.46 -6.94 14.38
N GLN A 16 9.90 -7.53 13.34
CA GLN A 16 10.25 -7.28 11.95
C GLN A 16 8.96 -7.13 11.13
N ILE A 17 8.79 -6.01 10.44
CA ILE A 17 7.68 -5.78 9.52
C ILE A 17 8.23 -5.79 8.10
N VAL A 18 7.67 -6.65 7.25
CA VAL A 18 8.03 -6.72 5.82
C VAL A 18 6.89 -6.13 5.00
N LEU A 19 7.10 -4.95 4.46
CA LEU A 19 6.17 -4.27 3.57
C LEU A 19 6.46 -4.68 2.13
N SER A 20 5.47 -5.25 1.43
CA SER A 20 5.59 -5.54 0.00
C SER A 20 4.82 -4.49 -0.79
N ASP A 21 5.56 -3.62 -1.47
CA ASP A 21 4.95 -2.66 -2.39
C ASP A 21 4.44 -3.40 -3.64
N THR A 22 3.20 -3.14 -4.00
CA THR A 22 2.55 -3.74 -5.16
C THR A 22 2.29 -2.68 -6.22
N PRO A 23 2.32 -3.03 -7.52
CA PRO A 23 1.88 -2.10 -8.54
C PRO A 23 0.48 -1.57 -8.24
N GLY A 24 0.32 -0.24 -8.27
CA GLY A 24 -0.98 0.40 -8.04
C GLY A 24 -2.00 0.03 -9.13
N ILE A 25 -3.28 0.15 -8.79
CA ILE A 25 -4.38 -0.02 -9.74
C ILE A 25 -4.45 1.23 -10.61
N LEU A 26 -3.73 1.20 -11.72
CA LEU A 26 -3.74 2.27 -12.70
C LEU A 26 -4.47 1.74 -13.93
N ASP A 27 -5.63 2.31 -14.21
CA ASP A 27 -6.40 2.14 -15.43
C ASP A 27 -7.04 0.75 -15.71
N PRO A 28 -8.34 0.67 -15.95
CA PRO A 28 -9.09 -0.59 -16.05
C PRO A 28 -8.98 -1.28 -17.41
N SER A 29 -7.79 -1.39 -17.99
CA SER A 29 -7.65 -2.30 -19.12
C SER A 29 -7.69 -3.74 -18.61
N TYR A 30 -8.60 -4.54 -19.10
CA TYR A 30 -8.88 -5.92 -18.68
C TYR A 30 -7.63 -6.80 -18.48
N LYS A 31 -6.62 -6.66 -19.36
CA LYS A 31 -5.36 -7.42 -19.27
C LYS A 31 -4.46 -6.96 -18.10
N LEU A 32 -4.51 -5.68 -17.73
CA LEU A 32 -3.73 -5.15 -16.62
C LEU A 32 -4.33 -5.57 -15.28
N GLN A 33 -5.65 -5.60 -15.17
CA GLN A 33 -6.36 -6.11 -13.98
C GLN A 33 -6.09 -7.59 -13.72
N GLU A 34 -6.03 -8.43 -14.76
CA GLU A 34 -5.70 -9.85 -14.61
C GLU A 34 -4.27 -10.06 -14.12
N ALA A 35 -3.29 -9.36 -14.71
CA ALA A 35 -1.89 -9.42 -14.30
C ALA A 35 -1.72 -8.96 -12.84
N MET A 36 -2.41 -7.90 -12.47
CA MET A 36 -2.40 -7.33 -11.14
C MET A 36 -3.06 -8.25 -10.10
N MET A 37 -4.20 -8.85 -10.44
CA MET A 37 -4.85 -9.84 -9.57
C MET A 37 -4.02 -11.11 -9.38
N LYS A 38 -3.27 -11.52 -10.40
CA LYS A 38 -2.30 -12.62 -10.27
C LYS A 38 -1.20 -12.23 -9.28
N PHE A 39 -0.65 -11.03 -9.42
CA PHE A 39 0.39 -10.51 -8.54
C PHE A 39 -0.09 -10.36 -7.08
N ILE A 40 -1.29 -9.80 -6.88
CA ILE A 40 -1.90 -9.71 -5.55
C ILE A 40 -2.07 -11.11 -4.95
N LYS A 41 -2.58 -12.09 -5.69
CA LYS A 41 -2.73 -13.46 -5.21
C LYS A 41 -1.39 -14.09 -4.79
N GLU A 42 -0.35 -13.92 -5.61
CA GLU A 42 0.97 -14.44 -5.31
C GLU A 42 1.59 -13.76 -4.06
N THR A 43 1.35 -12.46 -3.88
CA THR A 43 1.80 -11.71 -2.71
C THR A 43 1.03 -12.09 -1.44
N LEU A 44 -0.29 -12.31 -1.56
CA LEU A 44 -1.16 -12.64 -0.43
C LEU A 44 -0.95 -14.05 0.13
N ILE A 45 -0.32 -14.97 -0.61
CA ILE A 45 0.01 -16.31 -0.09
C ILE A 45 0.94 -16.21 1.12
N ASP A 46 1.84 -15.23 1.12
CA ASP A 46 2.87 -15.04 2.13
C ASP A 46 2.62 -13.82 3.03
N SER A 47 1.41 -13.23 2.98
CA SER A 47 1.09 -12.02 3.72
C SER A 47 0.14 -12.31 4.89
N ASP A 48 0.41 -11.69 6.03
CA ASP A 48 -0.42 -11.78 7.24
C ASP A 48 -1.66 -10.89 7.13
N PHE A 49 -1.58 -9.76 6.43
CA PHE A 49 -2.70 -8.86 6.14
C PHE A 49 -2.45 -8.01 4.88
N LEU A 50 -3.51 -7.47 4.32
CA LEU A 50 -3.47 -6.55 3.17
C LEU A 50 -3.73 -5.12 3.64
N VAL A 51 -2.89 -4.19 3.19
CA VAL A 51 -3.10 -2.76 3.39
C VAL A 51 -3.51 -2.14 2.07
N ILE A 52 -4.69 -1.53 2.05
CA ILE A 52 -5.18 -0.73 0.94
C ILE A 52 -4.93 0.74 1.29
N VAL A 53 -4.34 1.51 0.40
CA VAL A 53 -4.07 2.94 0.59
C VAL A 53 -4.86 3.71 -0.45
N GLU A 54 -5.76 4.56 0.02
CA GLU A 54 -6.61 5.41 -0.80
C GLU A 54 -6.46 6.88 -0.41
N GLU A 55 -6.73 7.75 -1.35
CA GLU A 55 -6.79 9.19 -1.10
C GLU A 55 -8.21 9.61 -0.68
N VAL A 56 -8.31 10.58 0.22
CA VAL A 56 -9.62 11.17 0.58
C VAL A 56 -10.36 11.60 -0.69
N GLY A 57 -11.66 11.27 -0.75
CA GLY A 57 -12.52 11.61 -1.89
C GLY A 57 -12.43 10.67 -3.09
N ASN A 58 -11.46 9.76 -3.13
CA ASN A 58 -11.42 8.75 -4.19
C ASN A 58 -12.45 7.65 -3.91
N LYS A 59 -13.44 7.54 -4.80
CA LYS A 59 -14.58 6.59 -4.67
C LYS A 59 -14.61 5.55 -5.79
N GLU A 60 -13.72 5.63 -6.77
CA GLU A 60 -13.78 4.83 -8.01
C GLU A 60 -12.61 3.84 -8.18
N SER A 61 -11.84 3.59 -7.12
CA SER A 61 -10.62 2.75 -7.22
C SER A 61 -10.89 1.29 -7.54
N PHE A 62 -12.07 0.76 -7.22
CA PHE A 62 -12.39 -0.66 -7.37
C PHE A 62 -13.72 -0.88 -8.06
N ASP A 63 -13.73 -1.75 -9.07
CA ASP A 63 -14.97 -2.28 -9.64
C ASP A 63 -15.58 -3.39 -8.76
N ASP A 64 -16.85 -3.73 -9.03
CA ASP A 64 -17.58 -4.77 -8.28
C ASP A 64 -16.86 -6.13 -8.31
N SER A 65 -16.13 -6.44 -9.37
CA SER A 65 -15.42 -7.71 -9.51
C SER A 65 -14.20 -7.75 -8.59
N MET A 66 -13.50 -6.63 -8.45
CA MET A 66 -12.37 -6.46 -7.55
C MET A 66 -12.82 -6.52 -6.09
N ILE A 67 -13.91 -5.80 -5.75
CA ILE A 67 -14.50 -5.81 -4.40
C ILE A 67 -14.88 -7.24 -3.98
N LYS A 68 -15.56 -8.00 -4.87
CA LYS A 68 -15.89 -9.39 -4.60
C LYS A 68 -14.66 -10.28 -4.37
N LYS A 69 -13.59 -10.05 -5.12
CA LYS A 69 -12.33 -10.79 -4.96
C LYS A 69 -11.63 -10.42 -3.66
N LEU A 70 -11.53 -9.14 -3.31
CA LEU A 70 -10.96 -8.69 -2.04
C LEU A 70 -11.72 -9.28 -0.85
N ASN A 71 -13.05 -9.26 -0.89
CA ASN A 71 -13.90 -9.88 0.13
C ASN A 71 -13.76 -11.41 0.22
N SER A 72 -13.25 -12.07 -0.82
CA SER A 72 -13.01 -13.52 -0.81
C SER A 72 -11.70 -13.92 -0.12
N PHE A 73 -10.80 -12.99 0.15
CA PHE A 73 -9.57 -13.27 0.86
C PHE A 73 -9.84 -13.52 2.36
N LYS A 74 -9.12 -14.49 2.91
CA LYS A 74 -9.27 -14.86 4.33
C LYS A 74 -8.38 -14.05 5.27
N ILE A 75 -7.47 -13.25 4.71
CA ILE A 75 -6.57 -12.40 5.49
C ILE A 75 -7.27 -11.09 5.87
N PRO A 76 -6.93 -10.49 7.01
CA PRO A 76 -7.44 -9.19 7.39
C PRO A 76 -7.09 -8.12 6.35
N ILE A 77 -8.02 -7.20 6.12
CA ILE A 77 -7.80 -6.02 5.27
C ILE A 77 -7.83 -4.78 6.14
N ILE A 78 -6.86 -3.91 5.94
CA ILE A 78 -6.76 -2.59 6.58
C ILE A 78 -6.85 -1.55 5.47
N LEU A 79 -7.68 -0.53 5.63
CA LEU A 79 -7.77 0.60 4.72
C LEU A 79 -7.15 1.84 5.36
N LEU A 80 -6.22 2.46 4.67
CA LEU A 80 -5.66 3.75 5.03
C LEU A 80 -6.24 4.82 4.11
N ILE A 81 -6.90 5.82 4.68
CA ILE A 81 -7.34 7.01 3.95
C ILE A 81 -6.23 8.06 4.13
N ASN A 82 -5.42 8.23 3.09
CA ASN A 82 -4.25 9.10 3.09
C ASN A 82 -4.57 10.51 2.58
N LYS A 83 -3.64 11.44 2.80
CA LYS A 83 -3.71 12.84 2.42
C LYS A 83 -4.81 13.63 3.14
N ILE A 84 -5.15 13.25 4.37
CA ILE A 84 -6.15 13.97 5.16
C ILE A 84 -5.77 15.44 5.44
N ASP A 85 -4.48 15.78 5.32
CA ASP A 85 -3.96 17.14 5.42
C ASP A 85 -4.41 18.07 4.29
N LEU A 86 -4.96 17.51 3.19
CA LEU A 86 -5.46 18.24 2.03
C LEU A 86 -7.01 18.25 1.94
N SER A 87 -7.71 17.73 2.94
CA SER A 87 -9.16 17.53 2.91
C SER A 87 -9.85 18.18 4.10
N THR A 88 -11.16 18.36 4.00
CA THR A 88 -12.00 18.77 5.12
C THR A 88 -12.43 17.57 5.96
N GLN A 89 -12.97 17.84 7.15
CA GLN A 89 -13.57 16.82 8.00
C GLN A 89 -14.76 16.12 7.31
N GLU A 90 -15.55 16.87 6.57
CA GLU A 90 -16.71 16.35 5.83
C GLU A 90 -16.28 15.38 4.74
N ASP A 91 -15.25 15.72 3.95
CA ASP A 91 -14.70 14.84 2.90
C ASP A 91 -14.19 13.52 3.48
N LEU A 92 -13.55 13.59 4.66
CA LEU A 92 -13.05 12.42 5.35
C LEU A 92 -14.20 11.52 5.83
N GLU A 93 -15.23 12.09 6.46
CA GLU A 93 -16.41 11.35 6.92
C GLU A 93 -17.14 10.67 5.77
N GLU A 94 -17.35 11.38 4.65
CA GLU A 94 -17.91 10.79 3.44
C GLU A 94 -17.08 9.63 2.88
N SER A 95 -15.75 9.77 2.90
CA SER A 95 -14.84 8.72 2.45
C SER A 95 -14.92 7.49 3.35
N ILE A 96 -14.97 7.68 4.68
CA ILE A 96 -15.12 6.60 5.64
C ILE A 96 -16.45 5.86 5.44
N ASP A 97 -17.55 6.59 5.28
CA ASP A 97 -18.88 6.01 5.09
C ASP A 97 -18.96 5.23 3.77
N HIS A 98 -18.38 5.78 2.70
CA HIS A 98 -18.28 5.09 1.42
C HIS A 98 -17.58 3.74 1.57
N TRP A 99 -16.37 3.72 2.14
CA TRP A 99 -15.59 2.49 2.27
C TRP A 99 -16.21 1.48 3.24
N LYS A 100 -16.88 1.92 4.31
CA LYS A 100 -17.67 1.05 5.18
C LYS A 100 -18.87 0.42 4.47
N SER A 101 -19.47 1.10 3.51
CA SER A 101 -20.56 0.54 2.71
C SER A 101 -20.10 -0.60 1.79
N ILE A 102 -18.84 -0.54 1.33
CA ILE A 102 -18.22 -1.56 0.47
C ILE A 102 -17.66 -2.71 1.29
N PHE A 103 -17.02 -2.40 2.41
CA PHE A 103 -16.36 -3.35 3.31
C PHE A 103 -16.84 -3.17 4.75
N PRO A 104 -17.99 -3.73 5.14
CA PRO A 104 -18.62 -3.44 6.45
C PRO A 104 -17.74 -3.72 7.68
N ASN A 105 -16.80 -4.65 7.56
CA ASN A 105 -15.94 -5.08 8.68
C ASN A 105 -14.48 -4.63 8.53
N ILE A 106 -14.19 -3.67 7.64
CA ILE A 106 -12.82 -3.19 7.42
C ILE A 106 -12.38 -2.24 8.54
N ASN A 107 -11.13 -2.35 8.94
CA ASN A 107 -10.50 -1.35 9.80
C ASN A 107 -10.02 -0.19 8.93
N ILE A 108 -10.52 1.01 9.19
CA ILE A 108 -10.18 2.24 8.46
C ILE A 108 -9.39 3.17 9.37
N TYR A 109 -8.24 3.65 8.88
CA TYR A 109 -7.39 4.60 9.60
C TYR A 109 -7.09 5.80 8.71
N PRO A 110 -7.48 7.01 9.15
CA PRO A 110 -7.10 8.25 8.49
C PRO A 110 -5.63 8.55 8.76
N VAL A 111 -4.86 8.86 7.71
CA VAL A 111 -3.43 9.13 7.82
C VAL A 111 -3.01 10.32 6.95
N SER A 112 -1.91 10.95 7.30
CA SER A 112 -1.16 11.82 6.40
C SER A 112 0.30 11.37 6.40
N ALA A 113 0.70 10.62 5.39
CA ALA A 113 2.07 10.14 5.28
C ALA A 113 3.08 11.29 5.22
N ILE A 114 2.76 12.39 4.52
CA ILE A 114 3.65 13.54 4.37
C ILE A 114 3.81 14.35 5.67
N LYS A 115 2.80 14.33 6.54
CA LYS A 115 2.85 15.03 7.84
C LYS A 115 3.23 14.10 9.00
N GLY A 116 3.38 12.79 8.73
CA GLY A 116 3.62 11.79 9.75
C GLY A 116 2.42 11.54 10.69
N PHE A 117 1.22 12.04 10.34
CA PHE A 117 0.05 11.88 11.19
C PHE A 117 -0.42 10.42 11.18
N PHE A 118 -0.57 9.85 12.36
CA PHE A 118 -0.99 8.47 12.62
C PHE A 118 -0.05 7.39 12.04
N VAL A 119 1.19 7.73 11.73
CA VAL A 119 2.15 6.76 11.15
C VAL A 119 2.75 5.87 12.24
N ASP A 120 3.11 6.44 13.38
CA ASP A 120 3.69 5.69 14.50
C ASP A 120 2.67 4.75 15.12
N GLU A 121 1.41 5.22 15.31
CA GLU A 121 0.30 4.40 15.80
C GLU A 121 -0.01 3.25 14.85
N LEU A 122 0.15 3.48 13.54
CA LEU A 122 -0.05 2.44 12.53
C LEU A 122 0.97 1.31 12.65
N ILE A 123 2.21 1.61 12.99
CA ILE A 123 3.23 0.59 13.25
C ILE A 123 2.83 -0.27 14.46
N GLU A 124 2.34 0.32 15.53
CA GLU A 124 1.85 -0.44 16.69
C GLU A 124 0.64 -1.33 16.33
N ILE A 125 -0.29 -0.83 15.52
CA ILE A 125 -1.41 -1.63 15.00
C ILE A 125 -0.91 -2.82 14.16
N PHE A 126 0.11 -2.62 13.33
CA PHE A 126 0.70 -3.70 12.55
C PHE A 126 1.36 -4.75 13.44
N LYS A 127 2.13 -4.34 14.46
CA LYS A 127 2.75 -5.24 15.45
C LYS A 127 1.72 -6.13 16.13
N GLU A 128 0.60 -5.56 16.58
CA GLU A 128 -0.47 -6.31 17.24
C GLU A 128 -1.12 -7.37 16.33
N LYS A 129 -1.11 -7.16 15.02
CA LYS A 129 -1.72 -8.05 14.03
C LYS A 129 -0.78 -9.11 13.49
N LEU A 130 0.52 -8.94 13.66
CA LEU A 130 1.52 -9.88 13.16
C LEU A 130 1.62 -11.12 14.09
N PRO A 131 1.78 -12.31 13.51
CA PRO A 131 1.98 -13.52 14.28
C PRO A 131 3.39 -13.56 14.90
N LEU A 132 3.52 -14.28 16.01
CA LEU A 132 4.82 -14.59 16.57
C LEU A 132 5.59 -15.52 15.64
N SER A 133 6.72 -15.05 15.12
CA SER A 133 7.58 -15.78 14.17
C SER A 133 9.05 -15.38 14.35
N PRO A 134 10.00 -16.24 14.01
CA PRO A 134 11.37 -15.80 13.82
C PRO A 134 11.47 -14.75 12.70
N PRO A 135 12.49 -13.85 12.72
CA PRO A 135 12.66 -12.89 11.65
C PRO A 135 12.94 -13.59 10.32
N PHE A 136 12.34 -13.12 9.24
CA PHE A 136 12.50 -13.68 7.88
C PHE A 136 13.79 -13.19 7.21
N PHE A 137 14.27 -12.00 7.61
CA PHE A 137 15.44 -11.36 7.03
C PHE A 137 16.48 -11.02 8.12
N PRO A 138 17.77 -10.94 7.76
CA PRO A 138 18.79 -10.41 8.66
C PRO A 138 18.41 -9.03 9.21
N LYS A 139 18.77 -8.74 10.47
CA LYS A 139 18.37 -7.49 11.13
C LYS A 139 18.99 -6.22 10.52
N ASP A 140 20.05 -6.35 9.77
CA ASP A 140 20.73 -5.27 9.03
C ASP A 140 20.22 -5.08 7.60
N GLN A 141 19.24 -5.89 7.17
CA GLN A 141 18.67 -5.82 5.84
C GLN A 141 17.41 -4.92 5.83
N PHE A 142 17.42 -3.87 5.01
CA PHE A 142 16.31 -2.92 4.87
C PHE A 142 15.44 -3.19 3.63
N THR A 143 15.95 -3.98 2.68
CA THR A 143 15.24 -4.29 1.42
C THR A 143 15.87 -5.50 0.74
N ASP A 144 15.14 -6.11 -0.20
CA ASP A 144 15.63 -7.19 -1.07
C ASP A 144 16.17 -6.66 -2.42
N ILE A 145 16.17 -5.35 -2.62
CA ILE A 145 16.55 -4.70 -3.87
C ILE A 145 18.00 -4.20 -3.81
N PRO A 146 18.81 -4.40 -4.87
CA PRO A 146 20.19 -3.90 -4.91
C PRO A 146 20.25 -2.37 -4.86
N GLU A 147 21.29 -1.82 -4.22
CA GLU A 147 21.53 -0.37 -4.10
C GLU A 147 21.48 0.37 -5.45
N ARG A 148 22.01 -0.24 -6.50
CA ARG A 148 21.98 0.36 -7.85
C ARG A 148 20.57 0.65 -8.36
N PHE A 149 19.55 -0.07 -7.89
CA PHE A 149 18.17 0.19 -8.24
C PHE A 149 17.74 1.56 -7.70
N PHE A 150 18.02 1.83 -6.43
CA PHE A 150 17.67 3.11 -5.79
C PHE A 150 18.39 4.29 -6.46
N VAL A 151 19.64 4.11 -6.83
CA VAL A 151 20.39 5.13 -7.61
C VAL A 151 19.70 5.40 -8.95
N ASN A 152 19.29 4.36 -9.67
CA ASN A 152 18.58 4.51 -10.94
C ASN A 152 17.22 5.21 -10.78
N GLU A 153 16.44 4.83 -9.75
CA GLU A 153 15.15 5.45 -9.50
C GLU A 153 15.31 6.91 -9.02
N SER A 154 16.32 7.24 -8.23
CA SER A 154 16.63 8.63 -7.86
C SER A 154 17.01 9.47 -9.05
N ILE A 155 17.82 8.95 -9.97
CA ILE A 155 18.16 9.63 -11.22
C ILE A 155 16.90 9.82 -12.08
N ARG A 156 16.07 8.80 -12.20
CA ARG A 156 14.81 8.87 -12.94
C ARG A 156 13.86 9.90 -12.35
N GLU A 157 13.73 9.96 -11.03
CA GLU A 157 12.93 10.96 -10.33
C GLU A 157 13.41 12.38 -10.67
N GLN A 158 14.72 12.62 -10.57
CA GLN A 158 15.31 13.93 -10.90
C GLN A 158 15.09 14.30 -12.36
N ILE A 159 15.18 13.35 -13.28
CA ILE A 159 14.88 13.58 -14.69
C ILE A 159 13.42 13.98 -14.87
N LEU A 160 12.47 13.26 -14.26
CA LEU A 160 11.03 13.56 -14.35
C LEU A 160 10.65 14.91 -13.73
N VAL A 161 11.34 15.31 -12.65
CA VAL A 161 11.12 16.62 -12.00
C VAL A 161 11.66 17.79 -12.84
N HIS A 162 12.77 17.60 -13.56
CA HIS A 162 13.45 18.68 -14.25
C HIS A 162 13.17 18.75 -15.77
N TYR A 163 12.62 17.68 -16.36
CA TYR A 163 12.35 17.56 -17.80
C TYR A 163 10.87 17.28 -18.07
N ASP A 164 10.06 18.36 -18.11
CA ASP A 164 8.60 18.30 -18.15
C ASP A 164 7.96 17.62 -19.38
N LYS A 165 8.64 17.52 -20.53
CA LYS A 165 8.03 17.04 -21.79
C LYS A 165 8.94 16.27 -22.74
N GLU A 166 10.22 16.15 -22.46
CA GLU A 166 11.17 15.60 -23.41
C GLU A 166 11.57 14.13 -23.15
N VAL A 167 11.09 13.54 -22.05
CA VAL A 167 11.36 12.15 -21.73
C VAL A 167 10.05 11.35 -21.75
N PRO A 168 9.89 10.39 -22.69
CA PRO A 168 8.70 9.54 -22.71
C PRO A 168 8.67 8.60 -21.48
N TYR A 169 7.49 8.40 -20.93
CA TYR A 169 7.21 7.53 -19.80
C TYR A 169 7.56 6.06 -20.03
#